data_20d5fd4bace9b32e07224a0bee9dffa8
#
_entry.id   20d5fd4bace9b32e07224a0bee9dffa8
#
_cell.length_a   1.000
_cell.length_b   1.000
_cell.length_c   1.000
_cell.angle_alpha   90.00
_cell.angle_beta   90.00
_cell.angle_gamma   90.00
#
_symmetry.space_group_name_H-M   'P 1'
#
loop_
_entity.id
_entity.type
_entity.pdbx_description
1 polymer ?
#
loop_
_entity_poly.entity_id
_entity_poly.type
_entity_poly.pdbx_seq_one_letter_code
_entity_poly.pdbx_strand_id
1 'polypeptide(L)'
;MGIYMGKEYGQPAKQSGPRNQYGQRGSKPPYNNSRPQPKAIEPVPLPKDFVEKAERVMSDPVAEWTRKITTSKIRRLFSLFTDIYNVENRRTEPALTEENVGRLRLAQIRMLYEAGRDRNVKDFLDSAGLVSYLKAVGADRDAFICYFHYMEALVAYHKYFGGREG
;
A
#
# COMPACT_ATOMS: atom_id res chain seq x y z
N MET A 1 103.03 22.83 1.07
CA MET A 1 103.34 21.72 1.95
C MET A 1 102.06 21.23 2.63
N GLY A 2 101.83 19.94 2.60
CA GLY A 2 100.80 19.29 3.45
C GLY A 2 99.62 18.68 2.71
N ILE A 3 99.93 17.55 2.23
CA ILE A 3 99.01 16.51 1.67
C ILE A 3 98.21 15.99 2.82
N TYR A 4 96.82 15.89 2.68
CA TYR A 4 96.06 14.90 3.41
C TYR A 4 94.99 14.31 2.52
N MET A 5 95.19 13.00 2.31
CA MET A 5 94.23 12.07 1.71
C MET A 5 92.99 11.92 2.60
N GLY A 6 91.84 12.14 2.10
CA GLY A 6 90.54 11.85 2.73
C GLY A 6 89.93 10.59 2.12
N LYS A 7 89.71 9.61 2.95
CA LYS A 7 89.15 8.33 2.64
C LYS A 7 87.72 8.42 2.14
N GLU A 8 87.45 7.76 1.02
CA GLU A 8 86.09 7.45 0.58
C GLU A 8 85.41 6.44 1.55
N TYR A 9 84.30 6.85 2.11
CA TYR A 9 83.39 5.91 2.79
C TYR A 9 82.22 5.61 1.86
N GLY A 10 82.17 4.38 1.39
CA GLY A 10 81.04 3.86 0.62
C GLY A 10 79.77 3.91 1.42
N GLN A 11 78.76 4.41 0.79
CA GLN A 11 77.40 4.36 1.33
C GLN A 11 76.83 2.95 1.20
N PRO A 12 76.14 2.39 2.23
CA PRO A 12 75.47 1.11 2.12
C PRO A 12 74.17 1.25 1.31
N ALA A 13 73.98 0.34 0.41
CA ALA A 13 72.76 0.19 -0.40
C ALA A 13 71.50 0.10 0.50
N LYS A 14 70.52 0.96 0.25
CA LYS A 14 69.20 0.84 0.85
C LYS A 14 68.47 -0.32 0.25
N GLN A 15 68.27 -1.39 1.03
CA GLN A 15 67.33 -2.48 0.71
C GLN A 15 65.92 -1.90 0.63
N SER A 16 65.33 -2.01 -0.57
CA SER A 16 63.93 -1.76 -0.78
C SER A 16 63.12 -2.88 -0.17
N GLY A 17 62.49 -2.62 0.98
CA GLY A 17 61.49 -3.52 1.55
C GLY A 17 60.25 -3.66 0.63
N PRO A 18 59.49 -4.74 0.74
CA PRO A 18 58.33 -4.98 -0.16
C PRO A 18 57.24 -3.89 0.10
N ARG A 19 56.83 -3.23 -0.98
CA ARG A 19 55.66 -2.36 -0.98
C ARG A 19 54.44 -3.20 -0.63
N ASN A 20 53.87 -2.93 0.55
CA ASN A 20 52.54 -3.38 0.90
C ASN A 20 51.54 -2.81 -0.12
N GLN A 21 51.06 -3.64 -1.02
CA GLN A 21 49.87 -3.41 -1.81
C GLN A 21 48.66 -3.47 -0.85
N TYR A 22 48.31 -2.34 -0.26
CA TYR A 22 46.98 -2.20 0.34
C TYR A 22 45.95 -2.35 -0.77
N GLY A 23 45.19 -3.45 -0.68
CA GLY A 23 44.16 -3.83 -1.62
C GLY A 23 43.21 -2.69 -1.93
N GLN A 24 42.96 -2.52 -3.21
CA GLN A 24 41.85 -1.75 -3.71
C GLN A 24 40.59 -2.23 -2.99
N ARG A 25 40.05 -1.39 -2.10
CA ARG A 25 38.70 -1.58 -1.59
C ARG A 25 37.78 -1.50 -2.80
N GLY A 26 37.32 -2.66 -3.26
CA GLY A 26 36.27 -2.76 -4.27
C GLY A 26 35.14 -1.82 -3.84
N SER A 27 34.88 -0.84 -4.67
CA SER A 27 33.69 0.02 -4.55
C SER A 27 32.49 -0.92 -4.59
N LYS A 28 31.76 -1.03 -3.46
CA LYS A 28 30.48 -1.73 -3.43
C LYS A 28 29.62 -1.10 -4.54
N PRO A 29 28.96 -1.93 -5.38
CA PRO A 29 28.06 -1.37 -6.39
C PRO A 29 27.04 -0.47 -5.68
N PRO A 30 26.62 0.63 -6.31
CA PRO A 30 25.63 1.51 -5.72
C PRO A 30 24.39 0.66 -5.39
N TYR A 31 23.99 0.67 -4.13
CA TYR A 31 22.75 0.05 -3.68
C TYR A 31 21.61 0.69 -4.49
N ASN A 32 21.14 -0.02 -5.50
CA ASN A 32 19.99 0.41 -6.29
C ASN A 32 18.75 0.28 -5.38
N ASN A 33 18.52 1.32 -4.56
CA ASN A 33 17.40 1.42 -3.64
C ASN A 33 16.13 1.88 -4.38
N SER A 34 15.94 1.37 -5.60
CA SER A 34 14.69 1.53 -6.33
C SER A 34 13.62 0.66 -5.65
N ARG A 35 13.11 1.16 -4.50
CA ARG A 35 11.81 0.67 -4.03
C ARG A 35 10.84 0.82 -5.19
N PRO A 36 10.10 -0.25 -5.57
CA PRO A 36 9.06 -0.10 -6.58
C PRO A 36 8.18 1.09 -6.15
N GLN A 37 8.13 2.12 -7.01
CA GLN A 37 7.25 3.26 -6.75
C GLN A 37 5.83 2.71 -6.61
N PRO A 38 5.11 3.00 -5.51
CA PRO A 38 3.74 2.55 -5.36
C PRO A 38 2.94 3.11 -6.55
N LYS A 39 2.34 2.22 -7.33
CA LYS A 39 1.46 2.64 -8.42
C LYS A 39 0.32 3.46 -7.85
N ALA A 40 0.05 4.61 -8.43
CA ALA A 40 -1.12 5.41 -8.07
C ALA A 40 -2.38 4.54 -8.25
N ILE A 41 -3.28 4.60 -7.26
CA ILE A 41 -4.57 3.90 -7.36
C ILE A 41 -5.46 4.73 -8.28
N GLU A 42 -5.72 4.22 -9.47
CA GLU A 42 -6.58 4.88 -10.44
C GLU A 42 -8.06 4.76 -10.04
N PRO A 43 -8.87 5.82 -10.26
CA PRO A 43 -10.32 5.74 -10.07
C PRO A 43 -10.93 4.83 -11.15
N VAL A 44 -11.75 3.88 -10.73
CA VAL A 44 -12.48 2.97 -11.61
C VAL A 44 -13.95 3.00 -11.22
N PRO A 45 -14.90 3.21 -12.16
CA PRO A 45 -16.32 3.17 -11.84
C PRO A 45 -16.74 1.79 -11.31
N LEU A 46 -17.64 1.77 -10.33
CA LEU A 46 -18.21 0.52 -9.84
C LEU A 46 -19.05 -0.12 -10.96
N PRO A 47 -18.86 -1.42 -11.29
CA PRO A 47 -19.63 -2.07 -12.31
C PRO A 47 -21.11 -2.23 -11.89
N LYS A 48 -22.02 -2.31 -12.87
CA LYS A 48 -23.46 -2.45 -12.59
C LYS A 48 -23.81 -3.78 -11.92
N ASP A 49 -23.04 -4.84 -12.23
CA ASP A 49 -23.15 -6.18 -11.63
C ASP A 49 -22.36 -6.28 -10.31
N PHE A 50 -22.40 -5.24 -9.49
CA PHE A 50 -21.61 -5.18 -8.27
C PHE A 50 -22.00 -6.26 -7.23
N VAL A 51 -23.24 -6.74 -7.24
CA VAL A 51 -23.70 -7.81 -6.34
C VAL A 51 -23.02 -9.13 -6.71
N GLU A 52 -23.03 -9.49 -7.98
CA GLU A 52 -22.35 -10.68 -8.51
C GLU A 52 -20.84 -10.57 -8.37
N LYS A 53 -20.32 -9.34 -8.49
CA LYS A 53 -18.89 -9.08 -8.20
C LYS A 53 -18.57 -9.34 -6.74
N ALA A 54 -19.41 -8.91 -5.80
CA ALA A 54 -19.20 -9.17 -4.36
C ALA A 54 -19.21 -10.67 -4.07
N GLU A 55 -20.12 -11.42 -4.70
CA GLU A 55 -20.15 -12.88 -4.61
C GLU A 55 -18.85 -13.50 -5.11
N ARG A 56 -18.40 -13.15 -6.31
CA ARG A 56 -17.13 -13.67 -6.88
C ARG A 56 -15.92 -13.38 -6.00
N VAL A 57 -15.84 -12.16 -5.47
CA VAL A 57 -14.73 -11.75 -4.58
C VAL A 57 -14.71 -12.57 -3.28
N MET A 58 -15.87 -12.85 -2.70
CA MET A 58 -15.98 -13.56 -1.42
C MET A 58 -15.96 -15.08 -1.55
N SER A 59 -16.32 -15.62 -2.72
CA SER A 59 -16.33 -17.06 -3.00
C SER A 59 -15.01 -17.58 -3.57
N ASP A 60 -14.03 -16.71 -3.81
CA ASP A 60 -12.75 -17.09 -4.42
C ASP A 60 -11.99 -18.10 -3.53
N PRO A 61 -11.88 -19.39 -3.95
CA PRO A 61 -11.23 -20.43 -3.15
C PRO A 61 -9.71 -20.24 -3.02
N VAL A 62 -9.10 -19.47 -3.92
CA VAL A 62 -7.66 -19.21 -3.96
C VAL A 62 -7.28 -18.03 -3.06
N ALA A 63 -8.23 -17.17 -2.77
CA ALA A 63 -8.01 -15.99 -1.93
C ALA A 63 -7.91 -16.36 -0.43
N GLU A 64 -6.73 -16.76 0.03
CA GLU A 64 -6.49 -17.13 1.43
C GLU A 64 -6.94 -16.06 2.45
N TRP A 65 -6.93 -14.79 2.07
CA TRP A 65 -7.33 -13.69 2.94
C TRP A 65 -8.80 -13.78 3.35
N THR A 66 -9.68 -14.37 2.52
CA THR A 66 -11.12 -14.54 2.83
C THR A 66 -11.35 -15.34 4.10
N ARG A 67 -10.46 -16.28 4.41
CA ARG A 67 -10.49 -17.09 5.64
C ARG A 67 -9.79 -16.40 6.83
N LYS A 68 -8.93 -15.43 6.56
CA LYS A 68 -8.10 -14.75 7.57
C LYS A 68 -8.72 -13.43 8.03
N ILE A 69 -9.42 -12.72 7.14
CA ILE A 69 -10.15 -11.51 7.52
C ILE A 69 -11.39 -11.88 8.34
N THR A 70 -11.74 -11.06 9.31
CA THR A 70 -12.94 -11.29 10.11
C THR A 70 -14.08 -10.40 9.66
N THR A 71 -15.32 -10.87 9.86
CA THR A 71 -16.53 -10.08 9.61
C THR A 71 -16.50 -8.76 10.39
N SER A 72 -16.00 -8.79 11.62
CA SER A 72 -15.83 -7.59 12.44
C SER A 72 -14.91 -6.55 11.80
N LYS A 73 -13.81 -6.96 11.16
CA LYS A 73 -12.92 -6.05 10.43
C LYS A 73 -13.59 -5.44 9.21
N ILE A 74 -14.32 -6.25 8.43
CA ILE A 74 -15.05 -5.76 7.26
C ILE A 74 -16.15 -4.79 7.69
N ARG A 75 -16.94 -5.12 8.72
CA ARG A 75 -17.97 -4.23 9.29
C ARG A 75 -17.40 -2.93 9.83
N ARG A 76 -16.22 -2.95 10.43
CA ARG A 76 -15.53 -1.74 10.89
C ARG A 76 -15.18 -0.81 9.72
N LEU A 77 -14.72 -1.35 8.59
CA LEU A 77 -14.49 -0.56 7.38
C LEU A 77 -15.81 -0.01 6.82
N PHE A 78 -16.86 -0.85 6.79
CA PHE A 78 -18.19 -0.46 6.34
C PHE A 78 -18.80 0.68 7.18
N SER A 79 -18.63 0.62 8.51
CA SER A 79 -19.16 1.64 9.42
C SER A 79 -18.62 3.06 9.17
N LEU A 80 -17.48 3.20 8.50
CA LEU A 80 -16.95 4.51 8.11
C LEU A 80 -17.88 5.29 7.17
N PHE A 81 -18.79 4.60 6.49
CA PHE A 81 -19.69 5.16 5.48
C PHE A 81 -21.13 5.24 5.92
N THR A 82 -21.49 4.58 7.02
CA THR A 82 -22.90 4.44 7.48
C THR A 82 -23.56 5.79 7.75
N ASP A 83 -22.86 6.69 8.45
CA ASP A 83 -23.42 8.01 8.76
C ASP A 83 -23.61 8.87 7.51
N ILE A 84 -22.69 8.77 6.54
CA ILE A 84 -22.81 9.46 5.25
C ILE A 84 -24.02 8.94 4.50
N TYR A 85 -24.16 7.60 4.44
CA TYR A 85 -25.29 6.94 3.79
C TYR A 85 -26.63 7.36 4.42
N ASN A 86 -26.73 7.38 5.75
CA ASN A 86 -27.94 7.76 6.46
C ASN A 86 -28.41 9.20 6.14
N VAL A 87 -27.49 10.09 5.86
CA VAL A 87 -27.79 11.46 5.42
C VAL A 87 -28.17 11.47 3.94
N GLU A 88 -27.32 10.93 3.08
CA GLU A 88 -27.44 11.06 1.64
C GLU A 88 -28.59 10.23 1.05
N ASN A 89 -28.94 9.10 1.65
CA ASN A 89 -30.08 8.28 1.21
C ASN A 89 -31.45 8.97 1.36
N ARG A 90 -31.54 10.02 2.19
CA ARG A 90 -32.77 10.81 2.38
C ARG A 90 -32.83 12.03 1.48
N ARG A 91 -31.76 12.34 0.77
CA ARG A 91 -31.62 13.48 -0.13
C ARG A 91 -32.00 13.07 -1.55
N THR A 92 -32.35 14.07 -2.35
CA THR A 92 -32.71 13.90 -3.78
C THR A 92 -31.75 14.62 -4.72
N GLU A 93 -30.88 15.47 -4.19
CA GLU A 93 -29.88 16.18 -4.98
C GLU A 93 -28.86 15.20 -5.55
N PRO A 94 -28.41 15.39 -6.81
CA PRO A 94 -27.50 14.46 -7.46
C PRO A 94 -26.07 14.50 -6.90
N ALA A 95 -25.70 15.61 -6.26
CA ALA A 95 -24.39 15.77 -5.66
C ALA A 95 -24.42 15.54 -4.14
N LEU A 96 -23.37 14.92 -3.62
CA LEU A 96 -23.09 14.85 -2.19
C LEU A 96 -22.86 16.26 -1.63
N THR A 97 -23.18 16.45 -0.34
CA THR A 97 -22.78 17.69 0.35
C THR A 97 -21.25 17.79 0.42
N GLU A 98 -20.72 19.02 0.45
CA GLU A 98 -19.27 19.25 0.60
C GLU A 98 -18.74 18.60 1.89
N GLU A 99 -19.53 18.64 2.97
CA GLU A 99 -19.20 17.97 4.24
C GLU A 99 -19.02 16.46 4.03
N ASN A 100 -19.96 15.81 3.33
CA ASN A 100 -19.91 14.36 3.10
C ASN A 100 -18.80 13.98 2.10
N VAL A 101 -18.49 14.80 1.11
CA VAL A 101 -17.28 14.63 0.27
C VAL A 101 -16.02 14.66 1.13
N GLY A 102 -15.93 15.59 2.08
CA GLY A 102 -14.82 15.64 3.05
C GLY A 102 -14.76 14.38 3.92
N ARG A 103 -15.89 13.91 4.42
CA ARG A 103 -15.97 12.65 5.21
C ARG A 103 -15.57 11.42 4.40
N LEU A 104 -15.94 11.34 3.11
CA LEU A 104 -15.49 10.25 2.23
C LEU A 104 -13.97 10.20 2.06
N ARG A 105 -13.34 11.37 1.90
CA ARG A 105 -11.87 11.46 1.82
C ARG A 105 -11.21 10.99 3.11
N LEU A 106 -11.76 11.36 4.27
CA LEU A 106 -11.26 10.87 5.56
C LEU A 106 -11.47 9.36 5.73
N ALA A 107 -12.63 8.83 5.31
CA ALA A 107 -12.89 7.40 5.31
C ALA A 107 -11.87 6.65 4.43
N GLN A 108 -11.56 7.16 3.24
CA GLN A 108 -10.51 6.60 2.38
C GLN A 108 -9.15 6.55 3.08
N ILE A 109 -8.74 7.62 3.75
CA ILE A 109 -7.47 7.66 4.51
C ILE A 109 -7.47 6.58 5.60
N ARG A 110 -8.57 6.43 6.33
CA ARG A 110 -8.70 5.39 7.38
C ARG A 110 -8.63 3.98 6.80
N MET A 111 -9.28 3.72 5.65
CA MET A 111 -9.18 2.43 4.96
C MET A 111 -7.73 2.11 4.58
N LEU A 112 -7.01 3.06 3.99
CA LEU A 112 -5.60 2.90 3.62
C LEU A 112 -4.72 2.67 4.85
N TYR A 113 -5.00 3.36 5.95
CA TYR A 113 -4.28 3.15 7.21
C TYR A 113 -4.48 1.72 7.76
N GLU A 114 -5.71 1.22 7.78
CA GLU A 114 -6.00 -0.16 8.21
C GLU A 114 -5.34 -1.19 7.28
N ALA A 115 -5.33 -0.95 5.98
CA ALA A 115 -4.63 -1.79 5.00
C ALA A 115 -3.11 -1.80 5.22
N GLY A 116 -2.54 -0.67 5.62
CA GLY A 116 -1.12 -0.57 5.96
C GLY A 116 -0.72 -1.35 7.21
N ARG A 117 -1.67 -1.57 8.12
CA ARG A 117 -1.45 -2.32 9.38
C ARG A 117 -1.75 -3.81 9.28
N ASP A 118 -2.64 -4.19 8.38
CA ASP A 118 -3.12 -5.58 8.25
C ASP A 118 -3.15 -6.00 6.79
N ARG A 119 -2.29 -6.96 6.46
CA ARG A 119 -2.18 -7.47 5.09
C ARG A 119 -3.48 -8.10 4.59
N ASN A 120 -4.25 -8.78 5.44
CA ASN A 120 -5.53 -9.38 5.00
C ASN A 120 -6.55 -8.28 4.66
N VAL A 121 -6.53 -7.15 5.39
CA VAL A 121 -7.34 -5.98 5.04
C VAL A 121 -6.87 -5.39 3.72
N LYS A 122 -5.56 -5.28 3.50
CA LYS A 122 -5.02 -4.79 2.23
C LYS A 122 -5.45 -5.69 1.06
N ASP A 123 -5.25 -6.99 1.18
CA ASP A 123 -5.61 -7.96 0.14
C ASP A 123 -7.12 -7.94 -0.14
N PHE A 124 -7.96 -7.76 0.88
CA PHE A 124 -9.40 -7.53 0.74
C PHE A 124 -9.73 -6.25 -0.03
N LEU A 125 -9.16 -5.11 0.34
CA LEU A 125 -9.41 -3.83 -0.34
C LEU A 125 -8.98 -3.89 -1.81
N ASP A 126 -7.85 -4.52 -2.09
CA ASP A 126 -7.31 -4.67 -3.45
C ASP A 126 -8.19 -5.61 -4.28
N SER A 127 -8.57 -6.79 -3.76
CA SER A 127 -9.39 -7.77 -4.46
C SER A 127 -10.82 -7.27 -4.73
N ALA A 128 -11.40 -6.56 -3.77
CA ALA A 128 -12.72 -5.94 -3.91
C ALA A 128 -12.69 -4.62 -4.71
N GLY A 129 -11.51 -4.06 -4.98
CA GLY A 129 -11.36 -2.80 -5.72
C GLY A 129 -11.88 -1.57 -4.96
N LEU A 130 -12.02 -1.66 -3.63
CA LEU A 130 -12.76 -0.69 -2.84
C LEU A 130 -12.19 0.74 -2.92
N VAL A 131 -10.87 0.90 -2.93
CA VAL A 131 -10.27 2.23 -2.98
C VAL A 131 -10.42 2.87 -4.36
N SER A 132 -10.30 2.08 -5.44
CA SER A 132 -10.49 2.55 -6.82
C SER A 132 -11.93 3.00 -7.06
N TYR A 133 -12.91 2.22 -6.59
CA TYR A 133 -14.33 2.57 -6.70
C TYR A 133 -14.68 3.79 -5.88
N LEU A 134 -14.17 3.90 -4.65
CA LEU A 134 -14.39 5.07 -3.81
C LEU A 134 -13.83 6.35 -4.43
N LYS A 135 -12.67 6.28 -5.07
CA LYS A 135 -12.11 7.42 -5.81
C LYS A 135 -12.99 7.84 -6.98
N ALA A 136 -13.61 6.88 -7.66
CA ALA A 136 -14.50 7.17 -8.78
C ALA A 136 -15.85 7.78 -8.36
N VAL A 137 -16.28 7.58 -7.12
CA VAL A 137 -17.48 8.24 -6.57
C VAL A 137 -17.39 9.77 -6.66
N GLY A 138 -16.23 10.35 -6.33
CA GLY A 138 -16.04 11.79 -6.34
C GLY A 138 -17.06 12.53 -5.47
N ALA A 139 -17.96 13.28 -6.10
CA ALA A 139 -19.07 13.98 -5.45
C ALA A 139 -20.45 13.47 -5.93
N ASP A 140 -20.50 12.37 -6.68
CA ASP A 140 -21.72 11.79 -7.19
C ASP A 140 -22.44 10.99 -6.09
N ARG A 141 -23.65 11.43 -5.75
CA ARG A 141 -24.48 10.83 -4.69
C ARG A 141 -24.92 9.41 -5.08
N ASP A 142 -25.39 9.19 -6.29
CA ASP A 142 -25.92 7.89 -6.72
C ASP A 142 -24.79 6.86 -6.84
N ALA A 143 -23.62 7.29 -7.32
CA ALA A 143 -22.41 6.47 -7.30
C ALA A 143 -22.00 6.08 -5.86
N PHE A 144 -22.14 7.00 -4.88
CA PHE A 144 -21.89 6.69 -3.48
C PHE A 144 -22.90 5.68 -2.92
N ILE A 145 -24.18 5.84 -3.20
CA ILE A 145 -25.22 4.89 -2.76
C ILE A 145 -24.93 3.48 -3.31
N CYS A 146 -24.61 3.36 -4.60
CA CYS A 146 -24.20 2.08 -5.20
C CYS A 146 -22.96 1.50 -4.52
N TYR A 147 -21.95 2.34 -4.22
CA TYR A 147 -20.76 1.92 -3.52
C TYR A 147 -21.06 1.38 -2.11
N PHE A 148 -21.96 2.04 -1.39
CA PHE A 148 -22.39 1.58 -0.08
C PHE A 148 -23.08 0.21 -0.15
N HIS A 149 -23.99 0.01 -1.09
CA HIS A 149 -24.65 -1.29 -1.30
C HIS A 149 -23.67 -2.39 -1.74
N TYR A 150 -22.64 -2.03 -2.50
CA TYR A 150 -21.56 -2.98 -2.80
C TYR A 150 -20.84 -3.45 -1.52
N MET A 151 -20.55 -2.54 -0.61
CA MET A 151 -19.94 -2.90 0.68
C MET A 151 -20.88 -3.77 1.55
N GLU A 152 -22.20 -3.49 1.55
CA GLU A 152 -23.21 -4.36 2.19
C GLU A 152 -23.18 -5.77 1.61
N ALA A 153 -23.14 -5.89 0.29
CA ALA A 153 -23.05 -7.18 -0.39
C ALA A 153 -21.80 -7.96 0.00
N LEU A 154 -20.64 -7.29 0.08
CA LEU A 154 -19.39 -7.91 0.54
C LEU A 154 -19.51 -8.45 1.97
N VAL A 155 -20.11 -7.71 2.90
CA VAL A 155 -20.35 -8.17 4.28
C VAL A 155 -21.28 -9.38 4.28
N ALA A 156 -22.38 -9.34 3.50
CA ALA A 156 -23.37 -10.42 3.43
C ALA A 156 -22.75 -11.71 2.88
N TYR A 157 -22.05 -11.64 1.76
CA TYR A 157 -21.41 -12.80 1.16
C TYR A 157 -20.27 -13.36 2.01
N HIS A 158 -19.47 -12.49 2.66
CA HIS A 158 -18.45 -12.97 3.60
C HIS A 158 -19.08 -13.81 4.70
N LYS A 159 -20.18 -13.35 5.28
CA LYS A 159 -20.89 -14.11 6.30
C LYS A 159 -21.53 -15.39 5.76
N TYR A 160 -22.15 -15.32 4.58
CA TYR A 160 -22.80 -16.45 3.93
C TYR A 160 -21.82 -17.60 3.62
N PHE A 161 -20.60 -17.27 3.16
CA PHE A 161 -19.56 -18.26 2.88
C PHE A 161 -18.75 -18.70 4.14
N GLY A 162 -19.26 -18.43 5.33
CA GLY A 162 -18.68 -18.91 6.59
C GLY A 162 -17.52 -18.09 7.12
N GLY A 163 -17.48 -16.79 6.78
CA GLY A 163 -16.47 -15.87 7.31
C GLY A 163 -16.46 -15.82 8.84
N ARG A 164 -15.25 -15.74 9.40
CA ARG A 164 -15.04 -15.69 10.86
C ARG A 164 -15.57 -14.39 11.45
N GLU A 165 -16.16 -14.46 12.66
CA GLU A 165 -16.68 -13.25 13.32
C GLU A 165 -15.57 -12.32 13.85
N GLY A 166 -14.56 -12.80 14.51
CA GLY A 166 -13.48 -12.01 15.15
C GLY A 166 -13.64 -11.87 16.62
#